data_476474cc74100fcdb92b8883417cb08b
#
_entry.id   476474cc74100fcdb92b8883417cb08b
#
_cell.length_a   1.000
_cell.length_b   1.000
_cell.length_c   1.000
_cell.angle_alpha   90.00
_cell.angle_beta   90.00
_cell.angle_gamma   90.00
#
_symmetry.space_group_name_H-M   'P 1'
#
loop_
_entity.id
_entity.type
_entity.pdbx_description
1 polymer ?
#
loop_
_entity_poly.entity_id
_entity_poly.type
_entity_poly.pdbx_seq_one_letter_code
_entity_poly.pdbx_strand_id
1 'polypeptide(L)'
;SFASIKNQLEYPDFLEVQLKSFKDFFQLGTTPENRKNEGLYTVFKENFPITDTRNNFVLEFLDYFIDPPRYTIEECLGQGLTYGAPLKAKLKLYCTDPEHEDFDTVIEDVYLGNVPYMTPKGTFVINGAERVVVSQLHRSPGVFVGQSIHANGTKLYSARIIPFKGSWIEFATDINNVMYAY
;
A
#
# COMPACT_ATOMS: atom_id res chain seq x y z
N SER A 1 -29.26 43.28 -10.75
CA SER A 1 -28.92 41.89 -10.38
C SER A 1 -27.54 41.56 -10.90
N PHE A 2 -26.72 40.98 -10.08
CA PHE A 2 -25.42 40.50 -10.50
C PHE A 2 -25.60 39.16 -11.21
N ALA A 3 -24.75 38.85 -12.19
CA ALA A 3 -24.83 37.63 -12.95
C ALA A 3 -24.75 36.41 -12.05
N SER A 4 -25.58 35.39 -12.29
CA SER A 4 -25.48 34.12 -11.58
C SER A 4 -24.32 33.32 -12.14
N ILE A 5 -23.43 32.86 -11.28
CA ILE A 5 -22.34 31.96 -11.63
C ILE A 5 -22.94 30.57 -11.80
N LYS A 6 -22.96 30.07 -13.06
CA LYS A 6 -23.55 28.77 -13.38
C LYS A 6 -22.70 27.57 -12.94
N ASN A 7 -21.40 27.78 -12.82
CA ASN A 7 -20.46 26.73 -12.39
C ASN A 7 -19.90 27.10 -11.03
N GLN A 8 -20.57 26.66 -9.99
CA GLN A 8 -19.99 26.67 -8.65
C GLN A 8 -19.09 25.45 -8.51
N LEU A 9 -17.96 25.63 -7.86
CA LEU A 9 -17.14 24.52 -7.42
C LEU A 9 -17.94 23.71 -6.39
N GLU A 10 -18.00 22.42 -6.59
CA GLU A 10 -18.59 21.52 -5.60
C GLU A 10 -17.78 21.59 -4.31
N TYR A 11 -18.46 21.53 -3.18
CA TYR A 11 -17.78 21.45 -1.89
C TYR A 11 -17.00 20.14 -1.83
N PRO A 12 -15.70 20.16 -1.45
CA PRO A 12 -14.94 18.91 -1.30
C PRO A 12 -15.55 18.07 -0.17
N ASP A 13 -15.64 16.76 -0.42
CA ASP A 13 -15.98 15.80 0.63
C ASP A 13 -14.75 15.61 1.52
N PHE A 14 -14.83 15.97 2.79
CA PHE A 14 -13.73 15.84 3.74
C PHE A 14 -13.36 14.39 4.04
N LEU A 15 -14.23 13.43 3.73
CA LEU A 15 -13.98 11.99 3.87
C LEU A 15 -13.43 11.37 2.59
N GLU A 16 -13.37 12.10 1.49
CA GLU A 16 -12.94 11.57 0.19
C GLU A 16 -11.54 10.95 0.25
N VAL A 17 -10.61 11.56 0.96
CA VAL A 17 -9.24 11.07 1.09
C VAL A 17 -9.22 9.65 1.65
N GLN A 18 -9.99 9.40 2.70
CA GLN A 18 -10.10 8.09 3.36
C GLN A 18 -10.78 7.07 2.44
N LEU A 19 -11.96 7.40 1.96
CA LEU A 19 -12.79 6.49 1.16
C LEU A 19 -12.15 6.16 -0.19
N LYS A 20 -11.60 7.16 -0.87
CA LYS A 20 -10.94 6.97 -2.15
C LYS A 20 -9.68 6.14 -2.04
N SER A 21 -8.83 6.43 -1.06
CA SER A 21 -7.60 5.69 -0.82
C SER A 21 -7.87 4.20 -0.57
N PHE A 22 -8.91 3.89 0.22
CA PHE A 22 -9.34 2.51 0.47
C PHE A 22 -9.88 1.82 -0.80
N LYS A 23 -10.72 2.53 -1.56
CA LYS A 23 -11.26 2.03 -2.82
C LYS A 23 -10.16 1.77 -3.86
N ASP A 24 -9.20 2.67 -3.99
CA ASP A 24 -8.08 2.56 -4.93
C ASP A 24 -7.12 1.43 -4.52
N PHE A 25 -6.95 1.20 -3.22
CA PHE A 25 -6.12 0.10 -2.71
C PHE A 25 -6.66 -1.28 -3.09
N PHE A 26 -7.95 -1.50 -2.91
CA PHE A 26 -8.55 -2.82 -3.19
C PHE A 26 -9.04 -2.99 -4.63
N GLN A 27 -9.42 -1.94 -5.32
CA GLN A 27 -9.95 -1.98 -6.69
C GLN A 27 -11.02 -3.06 -6.93
N LEU A 28 -11.94 -3.26 -5.96
CA LEU A 28 -12.91 -4.37 -5.96
C LEU A 28 -13.93 -4.31 -7.10
N GLY A 29 -14.25 -3.13 -7.59
CA GLY A 29 -15.22 -2.96 -8.69
C GLY A 29 -14.62 -3.10 -10.09
N THR A 30 -13.35 -3.46 -10.21
CA THR A 30 -12.61 -3.49 -11.47
C THR A 30 -12.26 -4.92 -11.84
N THR A 31 -12.48 -5.29 -13.11
CA THR A 31 -12.06 -6.61 -13.62
C THR A 31 -10.52 -6.72 -13.59
N PRO A 32 -9.96 -7.94 -13.44
CA PRO A 32 -8.51 -8.15 -13.33
C PRO A 32 -7.70 -7.50 -14.46
N GLU A 33 -8.26 -7.51 -15.68
CA GLU A 33 -7.62 -6.94 -16.88
C GLU A 33 -7.52 -5.41 -16.84
N ASN A 34 -8.45 -4.76 -16.16
CA ASN A 34 -8.55 -3.30 -16.08
C ASN A 34 -7.99 -2.73 -14.77
N ARG A 35 -7.49 -3.58 -13.88
CA ARG A 35 -6.88 -3.13 -12.63
C ARG A 35 -5.58 -2.38 -12.90
N LYS A 36 -5.44 -1.25 -12.25
CA LYS A 36 -4.19 -0.49 -12.26
C LYS A 36 -3.14 -1.23 -11.42
N ASN A 37 -1.88 -1.09 -11.81
CA ASN A 37 -0.76 -1.68 -11.05
C ASN A 37 -0.46 -0.82 -9.80
N GLU A 38 -1.42 -0.78 -8.88
CA GLU A 38 -1.39 0.01 -7.64
C GLU A 38 -2.01 -0.80 -6.49
N GLY A 39 -1.67 -0.45 -5.26
CA GLY A 39 -2.25 -1.03 -4.06
C GLY A 39 -2.01 -2.53 -3.91
N LEU A 40 -3.04 -3.28 -3.52
CA LEU A 40 -2.95 -4.72 -3.24
C LEU A 40 -2.60 -5.54 -4.49
N TYR A 41 -3.06 -5.12 -5.65
CA TYR A 41 -2.75 -5.82 -6.92
C TYR A 41 -1.25 -5.82 -7.24
N THR A 42 -0.56 -4.72 -7.00
CA THR A 42 0.90 -4.64 -7.15
C THR A 42 1.62 -5.64 -6.24
N VAL A 43 1.19 -5.75 -4.98
CA VAL A 43 1.79 -6.68 -4.02
C VAL A 43 1.67 -8.13 -4.51
N PHE A 44 0.52 -8.51 -5.04
CA PHE A 44 0.37 -9.85 -5.61
C PHE A 44 1.26 -10.03 -6.85
N LYS A 45 1.31 -9.06 -7.74
CA LYS A 45 2.16 -9.15 -8.95
C LYS A 45 3.66 -9.27 -8.65
N GLU A 46 4.12 -8.60 -7.62
CA GLU A 46 5.54 -8.65 -7.22
C GLU A 46 5.93 -9.98 -6.58
N ASN A 47 4.99 -10.65 -5.92
CA ASN A 47 5.25 -11.91 -5.23
C ASN A 47 4.95 -13.15 -6.09
N PHE A 48 4.19 -13.01 -7.15
CA PHE A 48 3.84 -14.11 -8.07
C PHE A 48 4.41 -13.87 -9.48
N PRO A 49 4.70 -14.91 -10.23
CA PRO A 49 4.55 -16.34 -9.92
C PRO A 49 5.60 -16.86 -8.93
N ILE A 50 5.22 -17.85 -8.13
CA ILE A 50 6.12 -18.58 -7.25
C ILE A 50 6.48 -19.89 -7.95
N THR A 51 7.79 -20.16 -8.09
CA THR A 51 8.30 -21.37 -8.71
C THR A 51 9.04 -22.21 -7.69
N ASP A 52 8.99 -23.52 -7.87
CA ASP A 52 9.81 -24.45 -7.09
C ASP A 52 11.30 -24.30 -7.45
N THR A 53 12.17 -24.74 -6.55
CA THR A 53 13.64 -24.75 -6.73
C THR A 53 14.10 -25.49 -7.98
N ARG A 54 13.31 -26.46 -8.45
CA ARG A 54 13.55 -27.23 -9.68
C ARG A 54 12.81 -26.68 -10.90
N ASN A 55 12.02 -25.61 -10.74
CA ASN A 55 11.14 -25.02 -11.76
C ASN A 55 10.11 -26.00 -12.35
N ASN A 56 9.74 -27.06 -11.61
CA ASN A 56 8.76 -28.04 -12.06
C ASN A 56 7.33 -27.60 -11.80
N PHE A 57 7.09 -26.88 -10.71
CA PHE A 57 5.77 -26.39 -10.33
C PHE A 57 5.76 -24.87 -10.30
N VAL A 58 4.67 -24.30 -10.83
CA VAL A 58 4.44 -22.88 -10.86
C VAL A 58 3.10 -22.56 -10.22
N LEU A 59 3.12 -21.68 -9.21
CA LEU A 59 1.93 -21.12 -8.59
C LEU A 59 1.72 -19.71 -9.14
N GLU A 60 0.66 -19.54 -9.91
CA GLU A 60 0.31 -18.29 -10.57
C GLU A 60 -0.88 -17.61 -9.87
N PHE A 61 -0.82 -16.31 -9.75
CA PHE A 61 -1.91 -15.50 -9.25
C PHE A 61 -2.83 -15.08 -10.41
N LEU A 62 -4.13 -15.34 -10.29
CA LEU A 62 -5.13 -14.97 -11.28
C LEU A 62 -5.92 -13.73 -10.87
N ASP A 63 -6.49 -13.74 -9.67
CA ASP A 63 -7.32 -12.67 -9.15
C ASP A 63 -7.41 -12.72 -7.63
N TYR A 64 -7.91 -11.65 -7.02
CA TYR A 64 -8.31 -11.62 -5.62
C TYR A 64 -9.71 -11.04 -5.47
N PHE A 65 -10.38 -11.42 -4.41
CA PHE A 65 -11.69 -10.89 -4.06
C PHE A 65 -11.90 -10.91 -2.54
N ILE A 66 -12.86 -10.13 -2.11
CA ILE A 66 -13.24 -9.99 -0.72
C ILE A 66 -14.68 -10.44 -0.57
N ASP A 67 -14.90 -11.40 0.31
CA ASP A 67 -16.24 -11.85 0.68
C ASP A 67 -16.92 -10.82 1.61
N PRO A 68 -18.23 -10.79 1.68
CA PRO A 68 -18.94 -9.92 2.61
C PRO A 68 -18.50 -10.14 4.07
N PRO A 69 -18.41 -9.07 4.87
CA PRO A 69 -18.13 -9.18 6.31
C PRO A 69 -19.10 -10.11 7.01
N ARG A 70 -18.59 -10.91 7.95
CA ARG A 70 -19.38 -11.87 8.70
C ARG A 70 -20.32 -11.21 9.71
N TYR A 71 -19.88 -10.10 10.30
CA TYR A 71 -20.60 -9.34 11.32
C TYR A 71 -20.92 -7.95 10.80
N THR A 72 -22.00 -7.37 11.29
CA THR A 72 -22.34 -5.97 11.02
C THR A 72 -21.46 -5.02 11.84
N ILE A 73 -21.45 -3.75 11.45
CA ILE A 73 -20.70 -2.71 12.17
C ILE A 73 -21.21 -2.59 13.60
N GLU A 74 -22.53 -2.63 13.80
CA GLU A 74 -23.18 -2.52 15.13
C GLU A 74 -22.83 -3.69 16.04
N GLU A 75 -22.84 -4.91 15.50
CA GLU A 75 -22.41 -6.11 16.24
C GLU A 75 -20.94 -6.03 16.65
N CYS A 76 -20.05 -5.54 15.76
CA CYS A 76 -18.65 -5.37 16.08
C CYS A 76 -18.42 -4.34 17.19
N LEU A 77 -19.15 -3.23 17.16
CA LEU A 77 -19.08 -2.19 18.20
C LEU A 77 -19.61 -2.71 19.55
N GLY A 78 -20.70 -3.45 19.53
CA GLY A 78 -21.34 -3.96 20.75
C GLY A 78 -20.59 -5.12 21.40
N GLN A 79 -19.99 -6.00 20.60
CA GLN A 79 -19.32 -7.22 21.07
C GLN A 79 -17.79 -7.10 21.18
N GLY A 80 -17.22 -5.94 20.86
CA GLY A 80 -15.76 -5.73 20.88
C GLY A 80 -15.02 -6.48 19.77
N LEU A 81 -15.64 -6.67 18.62
CA LEU A 81 -15.07 -7.36 17.46
C LEU A 81 -14.45 -6.39 16.48
N THR A 82 -13.67 -6.94 15.55
CA THR A 82 -13.10 -6.18 14.43
C THR A 82 -13.99 -6.35 13.19
N TYR A 83 -14.43 -5.23 12.61
CA TYR A 83 -15.15 -5.23 11.35
C TYR A 83 -14.18 -5.48 10.21
N GLY A 84 -14.21 -6.68 9.67
CA GLY A 84 -13.32 -7.12 8.61
C GLY A 84 -13.98 -8.10 7.67
N ALA A 85 -13.39 -8.28 6.53
CA ALA A 85 -13.87 -9.14 5.47
C ALA A 85 -12.80 -10.16 5.06
N PRO A 86 -13.21 -11.40 4.70
CA PRO A 86 -12.29 -12.42 4.24
C PRO A 86 -11.66 -12.06 2.89
N LEU A 87 -10.34 -12.05 2.82
CA LEU A 87 -9.60 -11.90 1.58
C LEU A 87 -9.28 -13.29 1.03
N LYS A 88 -9.64 -13.52 -0.22
CA LYS A 88 -9.33 -14.73 -0.97
C LYS A 88 -8.58 -14.39 -2.23
N ALA A 89 -7.67 -15.26 -2.62
CA ALA A 89 -6.97 -15.18 -3.89
C ALA A 89 -7.28 -16.40 -4.74
N LYS A 90 -7.56 -16.18 -6.01
CA LYS A 90 -7.68 -17.24 -7.02
C LYS A 90 -6.30 -17.56 -7.54
N LEU A 91 -5.82 -18.74 -7.23
CA LEU A 91 -4.51 -19.23 -7.59
C LEU A 91 -4.60 -20.39 -8.56
N LYS A 92 -3.62 -20.51 -9.43
CA LYS A 92 -3.47 -21.60 -10.40
C LYS A 92 -2.12 -22.27 -10.16
N LEU A 93 -2.17 -23.57 -9.88
CA LEU A 93 -1.01 -24.42 -9.78
C LEU A 93 -0.93 -25.32 -11.00
N TYR A 94 0.20 -25.30 -11.68
CA TYR A 94 0.47 -26.18 -12.84
C TYR A 94 1.91 -26.68 -12.83
N CYS A 95 2.12 -27.82 -13.51
CA CYS A 95 3.42 -28.40 -13.69
C CYS A 95 3.97 -28.05 -15.07
N THR A 96 5.27 -27.73 -15.14
CA THR A 96 5.99 -27.44 -16.40
C THR A 96 6.90 -28.59 -16.83
N ASP A 97 6.99 -29.66 -16.00
CA ASP A 97 7.84 -30.79 -16.27
C ASP A 97 7.17 -31.78 -17.20
N PRO A 98 7.77 -32.14 -18.35
CA PRO A 98 7.24 -33.13 -19.28
C PRO A 98 7.18 -34.56 -18.70
N GLU A 99 7.92 -34.86 -17.63
CA GLU A 99 7.86 -36.16 -16.96
C GLU A 99 6.61 -36.32 -16.07
N HIS A 100 5.89 -35.24 -15.80
CA HIS A 100 4.69 -35.20 -14.96
C HIS A 100 3.46 -34.72 -15.75
N GLU A 101 3.27 -35.20 -16.96
CA GLU A 101 2.12 -34.85 -17.82
C GLU A 101 0.76 -35.23 -17.19
N ASP A 102 0.75 -36.13 -16.20
CA ASP A 102 -0.44 -36.58 -15.48
C ASP A 102 -0.93 -35.59 -14.41
N PHE A 103 -0.20 -34.47 -14.18
CA PHE A 103 -0.61 -33.48 -13.21
C PHE A 103 -1.65 -32.53 -13.77
N ASP A 104 -2.87 -32.64 -13.28
CA ASP A 104 -3.96 -31.73 -13.64
C ASP A 104 -3.72 -30.33 -13.07
N THR A 105 -3.93 -29.32 -13.89
CA THR A 105 -3.90 -27.92 -13.44
C THR A 105 -5.00 -27.68 -12.40
N VAL A 106 -4.61 -27.23 -11.21
CA VAL A 106 -5.54 -26.92 -10.12
C VAL A 106 -5.75 -25.41 -10.06
N ILE A 107 -7.03 -25.01 -10.06
CA ILE A 107 -7.43 -23.62 -9.85
C ILE A 107 -8.35 -23.59 -8.65
N GLU A 108 -7.93 -22.90 -7.59
CA GLU A 108 -8.69 -22.80 -6.34
C GLU A 108 -8.70 -21.39 -5.77
N ASP A 109 -9.74 -21.12 -5.00
CA ASP A 109 -9.86 -19.89 -4.21
C ASP A 109 -9.29 -20.11 -2.82
N VAL A 110 -8.13 -19.53 -2.56
CA VAL A 110 -7.39 -19.71 -1.31
C VAL A 110 -7.72 -18.56 -0.35
N TYR A 111 -8.14 -18.91 0.86
CA TYR A 111 -8.34 -17.95 1.94
C TYR A 111 -6.98 -17.50 2.50
N LEU A 112 -6.72 -16.19 2.43
CA LEU A 112 -5.47 -15.59 2.92
C LEU A 112 -5.58 -15.01 4.33
N GLY A 113 -6.77 -14.60 4.73
CA GLY A 113 -7.01 -14.00 6.04
C GLY A 113 -8.14 -12.97 6.01
N ASN A 114 -8.41 -12.39 7.17
CA ASN A 114 -9.36 -11.29 7.29
C ASN A 114 -8.61 -9.96 7.22
N VAL A 115 -9.14 -9.04 6.45
CA VAL A 115 -8.66 -7.67 6.38
C VAL A 115 -9.67 -6.72 7.00
N PRO A 116 -9.25 -5.73 7.78
CA PRO A 116 -10.16 -4.69 8.27
C PRO A 116 -10.83 -4.00 7.09
N TYR A 117 -12.14 -3.78 7.21
CA TYR A 117 -12.93 -3.15 6.16
C TYR A 117 -13.41 -1.77 6.59
N MET A 118 -13.26 -0.78 5.72
CA MET A 118 -13.66 0.58 6.03
C MET A 118 -15.16 0.73 6.04
N THR A 119 -15.68 1.45 7.03
CA THR A 119 -17.10 1.82 7.11
C THR A 119 -17.42 2.95 6.12
N PRO A 120 -18.69 3.19 5.78
CA PRO A 120 -19.09 4.31 4.94
C PRO A 120 -18.68 5.69 5.48
N LYS A 121 -18.39 5.79 6.78
CA LYS A 121 -17.89 7.01 7.44
C LYS A 121 -16.38 7.22 7.27
N GLY A 122 -15.68 6.33 6.60
CA GLY A 122 -14.22 6.38 6.46
C GLY A 122 -13.45 5.92 7.70
N THR A 123 -14.07 5.17 8.59
CA THR A 123 -13.50 4.65 9.83
C THR A 123 -13.27 3.15 9.75
N PHE A 124 -12.44 2.63 10.65
CA PHE A 124 -12.28 1.19 10.91
C PHE A 124 -12.80 0.87 12.30
N VAL A 125 -13.40 -0.30 12.46
CA VAL A 125 -13.80 -0.82 13.77
C VAL A 125 -12.82 -1.92 14.16
N ILE A 126 -11.99 -1.66 15.14
CA ILE A 126 -10.95 -2.58 15.63
C ILE A 126 -11.21 -2.87 17.11
N ASN A 127 -11.48 -4.14 17.43
CA ASN A 127 -11.79 -4.57 18.81
C ASN A 127 -12.92 -3.74 19.45
N GLY A 128 -13.93 -3.39 18.68
CA GLY A 128 -15.08 -2.59 19.12
C GLY A 128 -14.80 -1.08 19.23
N ALA A 129 -13.62 -0.60 18.89
CA ALA A 129 -13.28 0.82 18.86
C ALA A 129 -13.28 1.35 17.42
N GLU A 130 -14.01 2.42 17.19
CA GLU A 130 -14.00 3.13 15.91
C GLU A 130 -12.74 3.98 15.78
N ARG A 131 -11.96 3.74 14.74
CA ARG A 131 -10.65 4.35 14.51
C ARG A 131 -10.55 4.96 13.12
N VAL A 132 -9.80 6.04 13.01
CA VAL A 132 -9.53 6.74 11.74
C VAL A 132 -8.03 6.75 11.51
N VAL A 133 -7.62 6.44 10.28
CA VAL A 133 -6.22 6.61 9.86
C VAL A 133 -5.99 8.09 9.58
N VAL A 134 -5.06 8.70 10.29
CA VAL A 134 -4.69 10.09 10.11
C VAL A 134 -3.43 10.21 9.26
N SER A 135 -3.39 11.26 8.44
CA SER A 135 -2.22 11.54 7.62
C SER A 135 -1.05 11.99 8.48
N GLN A 136 0.13 11.44 8.25
CA GLN A 136 1.36 11.83 8.91
C GLN A 136 2.24 12.63 7.95
N LEU A 137 2.67 13.80 8.39
CA LEU A 137 3.64 14.59 7.67
C LEU A 137 5.04 14.10 8.01
N HIS A 138 5.80 13.68 7.01
CA HIS A 138 7.20 13.29 7.17
C HIS A 138 8.04 13.90 6.05
N ARG A 139 9.36 13.94 6.24
CA ARG A 139 10.27 14.42 5.21
C ARG A 139 10.27 13.48 4.01
N SER A 140 10.27 14.05 2.82
CA SER A 140 10.33 13.28 1.58
C SER A 140 11.64 12.50 1.49
N PRO A 141 11.60 11.24 1.03
CA PRO A 141 12.83 10.51 0.71
C PRO A 141 13.61 11.23 -0.39
N GLY A 142 14.92 11.17 -0.30
CA GLY A 142 15.79 11.78 -1.32
C GLY A 142 17.13 12.23 -0.79
N VAL A 143 17.86 12.93 -1.62
CA VAL A 143 19.17 13.53 -1.30
C VAL A 143 19.02 15.04 -1.23
N PHE A 144 19.42 15.61 -0.09
CA PHE A 144 19.38 17.04 0.17
C PHE A 144 20.79 17.56 0.32
N VAL A 145 21.17 18.50 -0.53
CA VAL A 145 22.49 19.12 -0.50
C VAL A 145 22.38 20.51 0.09
N GLY A 146 23.25 20.80 1.04
CA GLY A 146 23.31 22.09 1.74
C GLY A 146 24.69 22.72 1.64
N GLN A 147 24.73 24.03 1.80
CA GLN A 147 25.96 24.81 1.92
C GLN A 147 25.86 25.69 3.17
N SER A 148 26.91 25.71 3.96
CA SER A 148 27.08 26.63 5.09
C SER A 148 28.39 27.41 4.96
N ILE A 149 28.47 28.56 5.62
CA ILE A 149 29.67 29.38 5.62
C ILE A 149 30.23 29.35 7.05
N HIS A 150 31.45 28.87 7.18
CA HIS A 150 32.18 28.89 8.43
C HIS A 150 32.57 30.34 8.80
N ALA A 151 32.82 30.60 10.09
CA ALA A 151 33.17 31.93 10.60
C ALA A 151 34.40 32.56 9.93
N ASN A 152 35.30 31.73 9.38
CA ASN A 152 36.48 32.19 8.62
C ASN A 152 36.18 32.47 7.14
N GLY A 153 34.94 32.38 6.67
CA GLY A 153 34.50 32.61 5.28
C GLY A 153 34.59 31.37 4.36
N THR A 154 35.06 30.23 4.85
CA THR A 154 35.15 29.00 4.06
C THR A 154 33.77 28.42 3.84
N LYS A 155 33.46 28.01 2.61
CA LYS A 155 32.22 27.31 2.27
C LYS A 155 32.35 25.84 2.64
N LEU A 156 31.41 25.37 3.44
CA LEU A 156 31.28 23.97 3.83
C LEU A 156 30.07 23.36 3.12
N TYR A 157 30.19 22.14 2.67
CA TYR A 157 29.13 21.42 1.98
C TYR A 157 28.66 20.24 2.81
N SER A 158 27.39 19.99 2.76
CA SER A 158 26.77 18.82 3.39
C SER A 158 25.79 18.16 2.43
N ALA A 159 25.65 16.86 2.54
CA ALA A 159 24.64 16.09 1.81
C ALA A 159 23.97 15.14 2.78
N ARG A 160 22.63 15.14 2.80
CA ARG A 160 21.84 14.26 3.65
C ARG A 160 21.02 13.34 2.79
N ILE A 161 21.14 12.04 3.03
CA ILE A 161 20.38 11.00 2.37
C ILE A 161 19.27 10.57 3.33
N ILE A 162 18.03 10.77 2.94
CA ILE A 162 16.84 10.36 3.68
C ILE A 162 16.19 9.22 2.92
N PRO A 163 16.25 7.95 3.42
CA PRO A 163 15.57 6.83 2.79
C PRO A 163 14.08 6.84 3.14
N PHE A 164 13.27 6.16 2.35
CA PHE A 164 11.86 5.93 2.68
C PHE A 164 11.70 5.14 3.98
N LYS A 165 12.57 4.15 4.20
CA LYS A 165 12.63 3.33 5.41
C LYS A 165 14.08 3.02 5.74
N GLY A 166 14.54 3.38 6.94
CA GLY A 166 15.92 3.14 7.39
C GLY A 166 16.54 4.36 8.07
N SER A 167 17.82 4.27 8.38
CA SER A 167 18.58 5.33 9.05
C SER A 167 19.01 6.40 8.04
N TRP A 168 19.08 7.64 8.52
CA TRP A 168 19.61 8.75 7.73
C TRP A 168 21.13 8.68 7.68
N ILE A 169 21.71 9.13 6.57
CA ILE A 169 23.14 9.26 6.41
C ILE A 169 23.43 10.71 6.04
N GLU A 170 24.34 11.33 6.76
CA GLU A 170 24.76 12.70 6.50
C GLU A 170 26.26 12.73 6.21
N PHE A 171 26.62 13.36 5.11
CA PHE A 171 28.00 13.69 4.73
C PHE A 171 28.24 15.16 4.96
N ALA A 172 29.34 15.51 5.59
CA ALA A 172 29.71 16.91 5.82
C ALA A 172 31.21 17.10 5.58
N THR A 173 31.58 18.24 4.98
CA THR A 173 32.98 18.63 4.83
C THR A 173 33.42 19.53 5.99
N ASP A 174 34.64 19.30 6.47
CA ASP A 174 35.32 20.16 7.40
C ASP A 174 36.11 21.29 6.70
N ILE A 175 36.61 22.23 7.48
CA ILE A 175 37.45 23.36 7.02
C ILE A 175 38.71 22.91 6.27
N ASN A 176 39.20 21.70 6.52
CA ASN A 176 40.33 21.07 5.87
C ASN A 176 39.95 20.24 4.62
N ASN A 177 38.72 20.38 4.13
CA ASN A 177 38.16 19.57 3.03
C ASN A 177 38.12 18.06 3.31
N VAL A 178 38.11 17.66 4.58
CA VAL A 178 37.89 16.26 4.97
C VAL A 178 36.40 15.99 5.02
N MET A 179 35.97 14.89 4.43
CA MET A 179 34.56 14.47 4.43
C MET A 179 34.33 13.51 5.59
N TYR A 180 33.29 13.76 6.34
CA TYR A 180 32.81 12.92 7.42
C TYR A 180 31.42 12.34 7.04
N ALA A 181 31.17 11.11 7.46
CA ALA A 181 29.89 10.45 7.34
C ALA A 181 29.33 10.17 8.75
N TYR A 182 28.09 10.57 8.97
CA TYR A 182 27.36 10.41 10.23
C TYR A 182 26.16 9.48 10.06
#